data_83cd5dc8f3bd17dff8406aa6d9e53e29
#
_entry.id   83cd5dc8f3bd17dff8406aa6d9e53e29
#
_cell.length_a   1.000
_cell.length_b   1.000
_cell.length_c   1.000
_cell.angle_alpha   90.00
_cell.angle_beta   90.00
_cell.angle_gamma   90.00
#
_symmetry.space_group_name_H-M   'P 1'
#
loop_
_entity.id
_entity.type
_entity.pdbx_description
1 polymer ?
#
loop_
_entity_poly.entity_id
_entity_poly.type
_entity_poly.pdbx_seq_one_letter_code
_entity_poly.pdbx_strand_id
1 'polypeptide(L)'
;MMLTLADVLEGVGGPRLEVLANLRVHGVSIDSREVLRDDVFIAFKGERVDGHNYVGHALGRGAAAVLVESDIDLAKLADSNATLLDVRQPITITDKVIRAPLVIRVHETARALQKLAVYWRNRHPQVRVIGVTGSVGKTSTKELIAQVLSERYQTLKSEGNQNNDIGVPLTLLRLTDTHERAVLEMGMDRLGEITSYCEWAKPIVGVVTNVGPVHLEKLGSIENIALAKSELVEAIPRAGVVILNDDDERVRAMRKVSQARMISYGLSARADVWADEIASYGLDGMTFQLHYRTESHFVRLPLLGQHSVQTALRAAAVGLAEGLSWDEIVAGLSRKSGEQVRLVVAKGPFDSLVLDDSYNASVESTLAALNVLKDIDEGPRVAVLGDMLELGSTEQLAHEEVGCRAGIVADSVIGVGERARAICQAAIECGLSATRVFHVMSNAEALRVLKQVIRGKCVILVKGSRGMQMEEIVEGLGEMKN
;
A
#
# COMPACT_ATOMS: atom_id res chain seq x y z
N MET A 1 -19.37 4.77 17.73
CA MET A 1 -18.78 5.74 18.71
C MET A 1 -17.84 6.64 17.90
N MET A 2 -17.74 7.90 18.24
CA MET A 2 -16.77 8.80 17.61
C MET A 2 -15.71 9.14 18.64
N LEU A 3 -14.47 9.29 18.20
CA LEU A 3 -13.33 9.69 19.03
C LEU A 3 -13.65 11.07 19.67
N THR A 4 -13.35 11.23 20.95
CA THR A 4 -13.51 12.52 21.67
C THR A 4 -12.15 13.01 22.17
N LEU A 5 -12.05 14.29 22.53
CA LEU A 5 -10.81 14.82 23.12
C LEU A 5 -10.47 14.13 24.47
N ALA A 6 -11.47 13.64 25.21
CA ALA A 6 -11.24 12.82 26.41
C ALA A 6 -10.57 11.48 26.04
N ASP A 7 -11.01 10.84 24.94
CA ASP A 7 -10.39 9.60 24.43
C ASP A 7 -8.97 9.86 23.91
N VAL A 8 -8.73 10.99 23.25
CA VAL A 8 -7.38 11.37 22.80
C VAL A 8 -6.45 11.52 24.00
N LEU A 9 -6.86 12.27 25.01
CA LEU A 9 -6.05 12.52 26.21
C LEU A 9 -5.73 11.20 26.95
N GLU A 10 -6.76 10.37 27.16
CA GLU A 10 -6.62 9.06 27.81
C GLU A 10 -5.75 8.12 26.98
N GLY A 11 -5.97 8.07 25.66
CA GLY A 11 -5.23 7.21 24.73
C GLY A 11 -3.74 7.52 24.64
N VAL A 12 -3.34 8.76 24.86
CA VAL A 12 -1.91 9.16 24.90
C VAL A 12 -1.27 9.02 26.30
N GLY A 13 -2.04 8.57 27.29
CA GLY A 13 -1.57 8.30 28.66
C GLY A 13 -1.88 9.39 29.68
N GLY A 14 -2.71 10.36 29.35
CA GLY A 14 -3.25 11.33 30.29
C GLY A 14 -4.48 10.81 31.04
N PRO A 15 -5.01 11.56 32.00
CA PRO A 15 -6.26 11.22 32.68
C PRO A 15 -7.46 11.46 31.76
N ARG A 16 -8.51 10.63 31.89
CA ARG A 16 -9.79 10.92 31.27
C ARG A 16 -10.44 12.14 31.93
N LEU A 17 -10.72 13.18 31.18
CA LEU A 17 -11.38 14.39 31.64
C LEU A 17 -12.79 14.46 31.09
N GLU A 18 -13.81 14.35 31.96
CA GLU A 18 -15.22 14.32 31.55
C GLU A 18 -15.66 15.62 30.83
N VAL A 19 -15.05 16.76 31.14
CA VAL A 19 -15.30 18.04 30.46
C VAL A 19 -14.98 17.96 28.95
N LEU A 20 -14.09 17.06 28.53
CA LEU A 20 -13.68 16.84 27.15
C LEU A 20 -14.48 15.72 26.45
N ALA A 21 -15.33 14.98 27.18
CA ALA A 21 -16.02 13.81 26.65
C ALA A 21 -17.07 14.13 25.57
N ASN A 22 -17.58 15.38 25.55
CA ASN A 22 -18.53 15.84 24.55
C ASN A 22 -17.87 16.53 23.34
N LEU A 23 -16.56 16.77 23.37
CA LEU A 23 -15.82 17.38 22.28
C LEU A 23 -15.37 16.29 21.31
N ARG A 24 -16.09 16.16 20.20
CA ARG A 24 -15.83 15.16 19.16
C ARG A 24 -14.61 15.53 18.35
N VAL A 25 -13.86 14.52 17.94
CA VAL A 25 -12.74 14.60 17.01
C VAL A 25 -13.23 14.10 15.67
N HIS A 26 -13.01 14.87 14.60
CA HIS A 26 -13.41 14.50 13.25
C HIS A 26 -12.42 13.48 12.65
N GLY A 27 -11.11 13.74 12.78
CA GLY A 27 -10.03 12.88 12.28
C GLY A 27 -8.70 13.16 12.95
N VAL A 28 -7.68 12.43 12.49
CA VAL A 28 -6.29 12.63 12.92
C VAL A 28 -5.43 12.87 11.69
N SER A 29 -4.71 13.98 11.65
CA SER A 29 -3.83 14.36 10.54
C SER A 29 -2.40 14.57 11.02
N ILE A 30 -1.45 14.27 10.14
CA ILE A 30 -0.01 14.55 10.31
C ILE A 30 0.48 15.63 9.35
N ASP A 31 -0.37 16.07 8.43
CA ASP A 31 -0.10 17.17 7.51
C ASP A 31 -0.99 18.37 7.88
N SER A 32 -0.38 19.47 8.28
CA SER A 32 -1.11 20.68 8.69
C SER A 32 -1.96 21.29 7.57
N ARG A 33 -1.70 20.96 6.30
CA ARG A 33 -2.45 21.42 5.12
C ARG A 33 -3.76 20.65 4.93
N GLU A 34 -3.82 19.42 5.45
CA GLU A 34 -4.98 18.53 5.36
C GLU A 34 -5.88 18.59 6.59
N VAL A 35 -5.45 19.29 7.65
CA VAL A 35 -6.24 19.45 8.88
C VAL A 35 -7.61 20.07 8.56
N LEU A 36 -8.65 19.40 8.99
CA LEU A 36 -10.03 19.88 8.99
C LEU A 36 -10.42 20.39 10.38
N ARG A 37 -11.55 21.07 10.44
CA ARG A 37 -12.09 21.53 11.72
C ARG A 37 -12.38 20.33 12.63
N ASP A 38 -12.02 20.49 13.90
CA ASP A 38 -12.17 19.50 14.96
C ASP A 38 -11.27 18.24 14.79
N ASP A 39 -10.23 18.32 13.94
CA ASP A 39 -9.20 17.27 13.85
C ASP A 39 -8.20 17.37 15.01
N VAL A 40 -7.47 16.28 15.21
CA VAL A 40 -6.22 16.22 15.98
C VAL A 40 -5.04 16.27 15.02
N PHE A 41 -4.17 17.26 15.17
CA PHE A 41 -2.92 17.32 14.44
C PHE A 41 -1.79 16.73 15.27
N ILE A 42 -0.96 15.85 14.67
CA ILE A 42 0.21 15.27 15.31
C ILE A 42 1.48 15.83 14.67
N ALA A 43 2.25 16.58 15.44
CA ALA A 43 3.49 17.18 14.97
C ALA A 43 4.65 16.17 15.03
N PHE A 44 5.04 15.63 13.87
CA PHE A 44 6.23 14.79 13.76
C PHE A 44 7.47 15.62 13.45
N LYS A 45 8.60 15.20 14.02
CA LYS A 45 9.92 15.68 13.62
C LYS A 45 10.46 14.78 12.52
N GLY A 46 10.32 15.19 11.26
CA GLY A 46 10.88 14.49 10.12
C GLY A 46 12.32 14.90 9.81
N GLU A 47 12.96 14.19 8.89
CA GLU A 47 14.34 14.48 8.46
C GLU A 47 14.48 15.84 7.78
N ARG A 48 13.49 16.28 7.02
CA ARG A 48 13.52 17.52 6.24
C ARG A 48 12.65 18.62 6.82
N VAL A 49 11.59 18.26 7.53
CA VAL A 49 10.56 19.18 8.02
C VAL A 49 10.20 18.82 9.45
N ASP A 50 10.19 19.82 10.33
CA ASP A 50 9.70 19.67 11.70
C ASP A 50 8.24 20.13 11.78
N GLY A 51 7.32 19.20 12.04
CA GLY A 51 5.88 19.43 12.18
C GLY A 51 5.51 20.42 13.28
N HIS A 52 6.37 20.57 14.30
CA HIS A 52 6.15 21.53 15.39
C HIS A 52 6.09 22.98 14.89
N ASN A 53 6.77 23.30 13.79
CA ASN A 53 6.72 24.63 13.17
C ASN A 53 5.34 24.97 12.56
N TYR A 54 4.49 23.96 12.37
CA TYR A 54 3.16 24.08 11.74
C TYR A 54 2.00 23.98 12.72
N VAL A 55 2.28 23.91 14.03
CA VAL A 55 1.25 23.87 15.08
C VAL A 55 0.30 25.06 14.97
N GLY A 56 0.84 26.27 14.80
CA GLY A 56 0.02 27.47 14.62
C GLY A 56 -0.87 27.41 13.37
N HIS A 57 -0.35 26.85 12.27
CA HIS A 57 -1.13 26.65 11.04
C HIS A 57 -2.26 25.63 11.26
N ALA A 58 -2.00 24.51 11.92
CA ALA A 58 -3.01 23.49 12.23
C ALA A 58 -4.13 24.05 13.12
N LEU A 59 -3.77 24.81 14.17
CA LEU A 59 -4.74 25.47 15.04
C LEU A 59 -5.56 26.52 14.28
N GLY A 60 -4.92 27.32 13.42
CA GLY A 60 -5.59 28.30 12.56
C GLY A 60 -6.57 27.65 11.56
N ARG A 61 -6.36 26.40 11.19
CA ARG A 61 -7.30 25.61 10.37
C ARG A 61 -8.43 24.97 11.19
N GLY A 62 -8.41 25.11 12.52
CA GLY A 62 -9.47 24.64 13.41
C GLY A 62 -9.20 23.28 14.05
N ALA A 63 -7.93 22.85 14.17
CA ALA A 63 -7.61 21.67 14.94
C ALA A 63 -8.15 21.80 16.39
N ALA A 64 -8.85 20.77 16.86
CA ALA A 64 -9.35 20.72 18.25
C ALA A 64 -8.24 20.39 19.24
N ALA A 65 -7.21 19.66 18.81
CA ALA A 65 -6.01 19.40 19.57
C ALA A 65 -4.78 19.26 18.68
N VAL A 66 -3.59 19.50 19.26
CA VAL A 66 -2.30 19.21 18.66
C VAL A 66 -1.46 18.38 19.64
N LEU A 67 -0.82 17.30 19.14
CA LEU A 67 0.16 16.52 19.90
C LEU A 67 1.56 17.01 19.56
N VAL A 68 2.35 17.31 20.58
CA VAL A 68 3.72 17.84 20.45
C VAL A 68 4.68 17.17 21.43
N GLU A 69 5.95 17.03 21.08
CA GLU A 69 7.01 16.53 21.98
C GLU A 69 7.97 17.64 22.43
N SER A 70 7.98 18.75 21.71
CA SER A 70 8.79 19.94 22.00
C SER A 70 8.00 21.00 22.76
N ASP A 71 8.72 21.94 23.38
CA ASP A 71 8.13 23.11 23.99
C ASP A 71 7.54 24.05 22.93
N ILE A 72 6.25 24.36 23.08
CA ILE A 72 5.54 25.31 22.22
C ILE A 72 5.30 26.60 23.01
N ASP A 73 5.77 27.72 22.45
CA ASP A 73 5.50 29.04 23.00
C ASP A 73 4.05 29.47 22.65
N LEU A 74 3.13 29.21 23.56
CA LEU A 74 1.72 29.55 23.36
C LEU A 74 1.48 31.04 23.10
N ALA A 75 2.36 31.92 23.58
CA ALA A 75 2.23 33.37 23.37
C ALA A 75 2.47 33.75 21.89
N LYS A 76 3.20 32.96 21.17
CA LYS A 76 3.42 33.11 19.70
C LYS A 76 2.29 32.56 18.84
N LEU A 77 1.39 31.76 19.43
CA LEU A 77 0.19 31.23 18.75
C LEU A 77 -0.93 32.30 18.82
N ALA A 78 -0.75 33.37 18.10
CA ALA A 78 -1.39 34.73 18.27
C ALA A 78 -2.92 34.78 18.38
N ASP A 79 -3.66 33.68 18.07
CA ASP A 79 -5.13 33.65 18.12
C ASP A 79 -5.69 32.44 18.89
N SER A 80 -4.87 31.64 19.57
CA SER A 80 -5.36 30.46 20.24
C SER A 80 -5.44 30.64 21.76
N ASN A 81 -6.65 30.64 22.32
CA ASN A 81 -6.88 30.39 23.74
C ASN A 81 -6.57 28.90 24.07
N ALA A 82 -5.50 28.33 23.49
CA ALA A 82 -5.18 26.94 23.63
C ALA A 82 -4.78 26.58 25.06
N THR A 83 -5.30 25.44 25.55
CA THR A 83 -4.95 24.90 26.84
C THR A 83 -3.80 23.92 26.69
N LEU A 84 -2.66 24.16 27.37
CA LEU A 84 -1.55 23.22 27.43
C LEU A 84 -1.81 22.15 28.49
N LEU A 85 -1.72 20.88 28.09
CA LEU A 85 -1.74 19.70 28.95
C LEU A 85 -0.43 18.91 28.74
N ASP A 86 0.36 18.77 29.79
CA ASP A 86 1.62 18.00 29.73
C ASP A 86 1.41 16.62 30.35
N VAL A 87 1.23 15.61 29.52
CA VAL A 87 0.99 14.21 29.97
C VAL A 87 2.25 13.48 30.41
N ARG A 88 3.42 14.10 30.28
CA ARG A 88 4.70 13.58 30.81
C ARG A 88 4.76 13.64 32.33
N GLN A 89 3.88 14.44 32.94
CA GLN A 89 3.76 14.63 34.39
C GLN A 89 2.30 14.39 34.81
N PRO A 90 2.04 14.07 36.07
CA PRO A 90 0.68 13.98 36.58
C PRO A 90 -0.05 15.32 36.35
N ILE A 91 -1.15 15.28 35.62
CA ILE A 91 -1.97 16.47 35.37
C ILE A 91 -2.75 16.77 36.66
N THR A 92 -2.39 17.87 37.33
CA THR A 92 -3.16 18.39 38.45
C THR A 92 -4.27 19.27 37.86
N ILE A 93 -5.52 18.84 38.05
CA ILE A 93 -6.70 19.65 37.69
C ILE A 93 -6.80 20.77 38.74
N THR A 94 -6.25 21.92 38.41
CA THR A 94 -6.54 23.16 39.15
C THR A 94 -7.82 23.76 38.53
N ASP A 95 -8.46 24.74 39.21
CA ASP A 95 -9.71 25.42 38.77
C ASP A 95 -9.62 26.13 37.40
N LYS A 96 -8.62 25.80 36.58
CA LYS A 96 -8.49 26.27 35.21
C LYS A 96 -9.55 25.65 34.33
N VAL A 97 -10.32 26.44 33.64
CA VAL A 97 -11.29 25.99 32.64
C VAL A 97 -10.53 25.39 31.47
N ILE A 98 -10.56 24.04 31.35
CA ILE A 98 -9.99 23.33 30.22
C ILE A 98 -10.88 23.46 29.01
N ARG A 99 -10.38 24.07 27.94
CA ARG A 99 -11.12 24.33 26.69
C ARG A 99 -10.28 23.94 25.48
N ALA A 100 -10.94 23.51 24.41
CA ALA A 100 -10.32 23.39 23.10
C ALA A 100 -10.02 24.77 22.50
N PRO A 101 -8.96 24.90 21.67
CA PRO A 101 -8.06 23.83 21.27
C PRO A 101 -7.06 23.44 22.36
N LEU A 102 -6.61 22.18 22.32
CA LEU A 102 -5.62 21.65 23.27
C LEU A 102 -4.23 21.55 22.63
N VAL A 103 -3.19 21.90 23.39
CA VAL A 103 -1.82 21.52 23.09
C VAL A 103 -1.44 20.41 24.09
N ILE A 104 -1.35 19.19 23.62
CA ILE A 104 -1.05 18.02 24.43
C ILE A 104 0.42 17.67 24.24
N ARG A 105 1.21 17.87 25.28
CA ARG A 105 2.63 17.56 25.25
C ARG A 105 2.86 16.11 25.69
N VAL A 106 3.55 15.35 24.85
CA VAL A 106 3.91 13.92 25.05
C VAL A 106 5.42 13.74 25.06
N HIS A 107 5.91 12.55 25.42
CA HIS A 107 7.35 12.25 25.35
C HIS A 107 7.85 12.10 23.92
N GLU A 108 7.05 11.44 23.06
CA GLU A 108 7.36 11.14 21.68
C GLU A 108 6.04 11.03 20.90
N THR A 109 5.90 11.82 19.85
CA THR A 109 4.63 11.92 19.10
C THR A 109 4.30 10.64 18.34
N ALA A 110 5.31 9.90 17.86
CA ALA A 110 5.11 8.61 17.20
C ALA A 110 4.52 7.56 18.16
N ARG A 111 5.09 7.44 19.36
CA ARG A 111 4.56 6.54 20.39
C ARG A 111 3.18 6.95 20.90
N ALA A 112 2.92 8.25 20.97
CA ALA A 112 1.61 8.76 21.35
C ALA A 112 0.53 8.36 20.31
N LEU A 113 0.84 8.48 19.02
CA LEU A 113 -0.03 8.01 17.94
C LEU A 113 -0.30 6.50 18.06
N GLN A 114 0.73 5.68 18.26
CA GLN A 114 0.60 4.23 18.40
C GLN A 114 -0.26 3.85 19.61
N LYS A 115 -0.02 4.47 20.78
CA LYS A 115 -0.82 4.25 21.99
C LYS A 115 -2.28 4.63 21.77
N LEU A 116 -2.55 5.78 21.16
CA LEU A 116 -3.90 6.24 20.82
C LEU A 116 -4.59 5.26 19.88
N ALA A 117 -3.90 4.74 18.87
CA ALA A 117 -4.43 3.75 17.96
C ALA A 117 -4.76 2.42 18.65
N VAL A 118 -3.88 1.93 19.55
CA VAL A 118 -4.14 0.73 20.37
C VAL A 118 -5.34 0.95 21.28
N TYR A 119 -5.40 2.10 21.96
CA TYR A 119 -6.53 2.46 22.79
C TYR A 119 -7.84 2.45 21.99
N TRP A 120 -7.85 3.07 20.81
CA TRP A 120 -9.03 3.13 19.95
C TRP A 120 -9.40 1.77 19.37
N ARG A 121 -8.41 0.97 18.93
CA ARG A 121 -8.62 -0.40 18.46
C ARG A 121 -9.27 -1.29 19.53
N ASN A 122 -8.87 -1.16 20.79
CA ASN A 122 -9.43 -1.92 21.89
C ASN A 122 -10.90 -1.56 22.18
N ARG A 123 -11.38 -0.40 21.77
CA ARG A 123 -12.79 0.02 21.86
C ARG A 123 -13.66 -0.53 20.72
N HIS A 124 -13.04 -1.14 19.70
CA HIS A 124 -13.72 -1.78 18.57
C HIS A 124 -13.37 -3.28 18.48
N PRO A 125 -13.57 -4.07 19.55
CA PRO A 125 -13.16 -5.48 19.56
C PRO A 125 -13.95 -6.34 18.57
N GLN A 126 -15.15 -5.89 18.15
CA GLN A 126 -16.02 -6.54 17.18
C GLN A 126 -15.45 -6.51 15.76
N VAL A 127 -14.61 -5.55 15.44
CA VAL A 127 -14.03 -5.43 14.09
C VAL A 127 -12.99 -6.52 13.87
N ARG A 128 -13.20 -7.36 12.87
CA ARG A 128 -12.23 -8.38 12.46
C ARG A 128 -11.19 -7.76 11.54
N VAL A 129 -9.92 -7.91 11.90
CA VAL A 129 -8.81 -7.31 11.16
C VAL A 129 -8.13 -8.37 10.30
N ILE A 130 -7.89 -8.02 9.05
CA ILE A 130 -7.14 -8.78 8.05
C ILE A 130 -5.81 -8.06 7.81
N GLY A 131 -4.68 -8.70 8.17
CA GLY A 131 -3.35 -8.21 7.86
C GLY A 131 -2.86 -8.73 6.52
N VAL A 132 -2.25 -7.88 5.69
CA VAL A 132 -1.70 -8.25 4.38
C VAL A 132 -0.25 -7.83 4.30
N THR A 133 0.66 -8.79 4.13
CA THR A 133 2.09 -8.54 3.89
C THR A 133 2.60 -9.29 2.68
N GLY A 134 3.85 -9.04 2.30
CA GLY A 134 4.56 -9.67 1.20
C GLY A 134 5.53 -8.71 0.51
N SER A 135 6.32 -9.22 -0.41
CA SER A 135 7.26 -8.40 -1.18
C SER A 135 6.51 -7.57 -2.23
N VAL A 136 5.70 -8.20 -3.06
CA VAL A 136 4.95 -7.59 -4.16
C VAL A 136 3.46 -7.89 -4.02
N GLY A 137 2.59 -6.98 -4.46
CA GLY A 137 1.15 -7.20 -4.56
C GLY A 137 0.36 -6.97 -3.27
N LYS A 138 0.95 -6.41 -2.21
CA LYS A 138 0.26 -6.06 -0.96
C LYS A 138 -0.93 -5.13 -1.20
N THR A 139 -0.69 -4.01 -1.85
CA THR A 139 -1.71 -2.99 -2.09
C THR A 139 -2.86 -3.52 -2.95
N SER A 140 -2.54 -4.19 -4.08
CA SER A 140 -3.57 -4.80 -4.95
C SER A 140 -4.37 -5.86 -4.20
N THR A 141 -3.71 -6.64 -3.34
CA THR A 141 -4.36 -7.66 -2.50
C THR A 141 -5.28 -7.02 -1.47
N LYS A 142 -4.83 -5.98 -0.75
CA LYS A 142 -5.62 -5.22 0.21
C LYS A 142 -6.89 -4.65 -0.45
N GLU A 143 -6.73 -4.02 -1.61
CA GLU A 143 -7.86 -3.42 -2.33
C GLU A 143 -8.89 -4.46 -2.75
N LEU A 144 -8.43 -5.55 -3.37
CA LEU A 144 -9.35 -6.58 -3.85
C LEU A 144 -10.02 -7.36 -2.71
N ILE A 145 -9.30 -7.60 -1.60
CA ILE A 145 -9.89 -8.15 -0.38
C ILE A 145 -10.97 -7.22 0.17
N ALA A 146 -10.67 -5.92 0.29
CA ALA A 146 -11.64 -4.96 0.78
C ALA A 146 -12.87 -4.88 -0.13
N GLN A 147 -12.69 -4.91 -1.44
CA GLN A 147 -13.77 -4.94 -2.43
C GLN A 147 -14.66 -6.18 -2.26
N VAL A 148 -14.07 -7.38 -2.15
CA VAL A 148 -14.81 -8.64 -1.94
C VAL A 148 -15.56 -8.61 -0.61
N LEU A 149 -14.91 -8.21 0.49
CA LEU A 149 -15.55 -8.15 1.80
C LEU A 149 -16.69 -7.12 1.84
N SER A 150 -16.59 -6.04 1.06
CA SER A 150 -17.64 -5.00 0.99
C SER A 150 -18.93 -5.45 0.32
N GLU A 151 -18.99 -6.66 -0.27
CA GLU A 151 -20.25 -7.26 -0.73
C GLU A 151 -21.19 -7.59 0.44
N ARG A 152 -20.63 -7.80 1.63
CA ARG A 152 -21.42 -8.14 2.82
C ARG A 152 -21.17 -7.21 4.01
N TYR A 153 -19.94 -6.72 4.19
CA TYR A 153 -19.50 -6.07 5.44
C TYR A 153 -19.10 -4.60 5.20
N GLN A 154 -19.39 -3.75 6.19
CA GLN A 154 -18.78 -2.42 6.23
C GLN A 154 -17.28 -2.56 6.49
N THR A 155 -16.49 -2.33 5.45
CA THR A 155 -15.07 -2.65 5.42
C THR A 155 -14.22 -1.40 5.36
N LEU A 156 -13.34 -1.21 6.36
CA LEU A 156 -12.26 -0.22 6.36
C LEU A 156 -11.04 -0.82 5.64
N LYS A 157 -10.28 -0.01 4.94
CA LYS A 157 -8.97 -0.39 4.38
C LYS A 157 -7.91 0.69 4.64
N SER A 158 -6.62 0.30 4.65
CA SER A 158 -5.52 1.27 4.61
C SER A 158 -5.60 2.11 3.34
N GLU A 159 -5.46 3.42 3.46
CA GLU A 159 -5.38 4.34 2.31
C GLU A 159 -3.98 4.34 1.70
N GLY A 160 -3.90 4.41 0.38
CA GLY A 160 -2.64 4.49 -0.33
C GLY A 160 -1.63 3.44 0.15
N ASN A 161 -0.47 3.91 0.59
CA ASN A 161 0.63 3.12 1.15
C ASN A 161 0.79 3.28 2.68
N GLN A 162 -0.29 3.54 3.41
CA GLN A 162 -0.28 3.62 4.88
C GLN A 162 -0.06 2.24 5.50
N ASN A 163 1.18 1.75 5.42
CA ASN A 163 1.56 0.38 5.77
C ASN A 163 2.73 0.29 6.75
N ASN A 164 3.13 1.41 7.36
CA ASN A 164 4.25 1.53 8.28
C ASN A 164 3.79 1.89 9.71
N ASP A 165 4.74 2.21 10.59
CA ASP A 165 4.57 2.57 12.00
C ASP A 165 3.76 3.86 12.27
N ILE A 166 3.47 4.63 11.23
CA ILE A 166 2.56 5.78 11.23
C ILE A 166 1.23 5.44 10.55
N GLY A 167 1.29 4.81 9.38
CA GLY A 167 0.12 4.55 8.53
C GLY A 167 -0.84 3.52 9.11
N VAL A 168 -0.33 2.45 9.74
CA VAL A 168 -1.16 1.45 10.41
C VAL A 168 -1.95 2.07 11.58
N PRO A 169 -1.32 2.83 12.51
CA PRO A 169 -2.04 3.57 13.54
C PRO A 169 -3.08 4.56 12.99
N LEU A 170 -2.75 5.35 11.96
CA LEU A 170 -3.71 6.28 11.35
C LEU A 170 -4.94 5.55 10.78
N THR A 171 -4.72 4.40 10.14
CA THR A 171 -5.83 3.57 9.64
C THR A 171 -6.70 3.06 10.79
N LEU A 172 -6.12 2.60 11.89
CA LEU A 172 -6.87 2.13 13.06
C LEU A 172 -7.71 3.24 13.70
N LEU A 173 -7.23 4.48 13.71
CA LEU A 173 -7.97 5.64 14.25
C LEU A 173 -9.20 6.02 13.43
N ARG A 174 -9.34 5.51 12.21
CA ARG A 174 -10.52 5.67 11.34
C ARG A 174 -11.62 4.64 11.62
N LEU A 175 -11.41 3.70 12.55
CA LEU A 175 -12.45 2.75 12.95
C LEU A 175 -13.65 3.47 13.55
N THR A 176 -14.82 3.01 13.19
CA THR A 176 -16.13 3.44 13.73
C THR A 176 -16.95 2.24 14.14
N ASP A 177 -18.03 2.46 14.88
CA ASP A 177 -18.95 1.38 15.30
C ASP A 177 -19.64 0.66 14.13
N THR A 178 -19.66 1.28 12.95
CA THR A 178 -20.27 0.68 11.75
C THR A 178 -19.34 -0.29 11.06
N HIS A 179 -18.04 -0.20 11.28
CA HIS A 179 -17.09 -1.10 10.64
C HIS A 179 -17.15 -2.50 11.26
N GLU A 180 -17.18 -3.50 10.39
CA GLU A 180 -17.19 -4.92 10.75
C GLU A 180 -15.87 -5.60 10.38
N ARG A 181 -15.21 -5.08 9.33
CA ARG A 181 -13.92 -5.58 8.81
C ARG A 181 -12.93 -4.42 8.63
N ALA A 182 -11.65 -4.74 8.79
CA ALA A 182 -10.58 -3.82 8.46
C ALA A 182 -9.44 -4.56 7.76
N VAL A 183 -9.03 -4.10 6.57
CA VAL A 183 -7.95 -4.69 5.78
C VAL A 183 -6.75 -3.77 5.87
N LEU A 184 -5.71 -4.22 6.56
CA LEU A 184 -4.50 -3.46 6.83
C LEU A 184 -3.33 -3.97 6.01
N GLU A 185 -2.75 -3.11 5.20
CA GLU A 185 -1.46 -3.36 4.57
C GLU A 185 -0.35 -3.21 5.61
N MET A 186 0.58 -4.19 5.67
CA MET A 186 1.70 -4.23 6.60
C MET A 186 3.00 -4.34 5.82
N GLY A 187 3.67 -3.21 5.63
CA GLY A 187 5.03 -3.13 5.08
C GLY A 187 6.06 -3.47 6.15
N MET A 188 7.34 -3.52 5.77
CA MET A 188 8.44 -3.64 6.73
C MET A 188 9.78 -3.25 6.08
N ASP A 189 10.64 -2.67 6.88
CA ASP A 189 12.04 -2.39 6.58
C ASP A 189 12.98 -3.16 7.54
N ARG A 190 12.49 -3.64 8.67
CA ARG A 190 13.25 -4.32 9.74
C ARG A 190 12.43 -5.46 10.33
N LEU A 191 13.15 -6.41 10.94
CA LEU A 191 12.54 -7.44 11.78
C LEU A 191 11.85 -6.79 13.00
N GLY A 192 10.70 -7.36 13.40
CA GLY A 192 9.90 -6.92 14.55
C GLY A 192 8.85 -5.85 14.22
N GLU A 193 8.88 -5.24 13.03
CA GLU A 193 7.89 -4.22 12.66
C GLU A 193 6.50 -4.81 12.46
N ILE A 194 6.39 -5.93 11.73
CA ILE A 194 5.09 -6.60 11.52
C ILE A 194 4.54 -7.13 12.85
N THR A 195 5.41 -7.63 13.74
CA THR A 195 5.02 -8.01 15.11
C THR A 195 4.36 -6.84 15.83
N SER A 196 4.98 -5.65 15.79
CA SER A 196 4.42 -4.44 16.41
C SER A 196 3.06 -4.07 15.79
N TYR A 197 2.92 -4.14 14.46
CA TYR A 197 1.64 -3.87 13.80
C TYR A 197 0.56 -4.87 14.21
N CYS A 198 0.93 -6.13 14.39
CA CYS A 198 0.02 -7.17 14.88
C CYS A 198 -0.40 -6.94 16.34
N GLU A 199 0.49 -6.49 17.20
CA GLU A 199 0.17 -6.12 18.57
C GLU A 199 -0.85 -4.97 18.62
N TRP A 200 -0.71 -3.97 17.74
CA TRP A 200 -1.62 -2.82 17.69
C TRP A 200 -2.97 -3.19 17.06
N ALA A 201 -2.95 -3.89 15.92
CA ALA A 201 -4.12 -4.16 15.11
C ALA A 201 -4.90 -5.40 15.54
N LYS A 202 -4.23 -6.40 16.14
CA LYS A 202 -4.77 -7.70 16.54
C LYS A 202 -5.49 -8.40 15.38
N PRO A 203 -4.76 -8.74 14.28
CA PRO A 203 -5.37 -9.39 13.13
C PRO A 203 -5.84 -10.81 13.49
N ILE A 204 -6.96 -11.22 12.89
CA ILE A 204 -7.51 -12.57 12.98
C ILE A 204 -7.33 -13.35 11.66
N VAL A 205 -7.05 -12.65 10.59
CA VAL A 205 -6.66 -13.22 9.30
C VAL A 205 -5.33 -12.61 8.87
N GLY A 206 -4.38 -13.47 8.48
CA GLY A 206 -3.09 -13.06 7.95
C GLY A 206 -2.90 -13.53 6.52
N VAL A 207 -2.51 -12.63 5.61
CA VAL A 207 -2.28 -12.93 4.19
C VAL A 207 -0.85 -12.64 3.84
N VAL A 208 -0.12 -13.61 3.30
CA VAL A 208 1.23 -13.43 2.77
C VAL A 208 1.23 -13.63 1.26
N THR A 209 1.64 -12.60 0.52
CA THR A 209 1.58 -12.65 -0.95
C THR A 209 2.73 -13.44 -1.56
N ASN A 210 3.96 -13.04 -1.29
CA ASN A 210 5.19 -13.66 -1.78
C ASN A 210 6.42 -13.18 -0.98
N VAL A 211 7.55 -13.84 -1.17
CA VAL A 211 8.87 -13.45 -0.66
C VAL A 211 9.84 -13.27 -1.82
N GLY A 212 10.13 -12.03 -2.16
CA GLY A 212 11.09 -11.65 -3.19
C GLY A 212 12.17 -10.70 -2.65
N PRO A 213 13.24 -10.42 -3.42
CA PRO A 213 14.40 -9.63 -3.01
C PRO A 213 14.12 -8.12 -2.99
N VAL A 214 13.11 -7.68 -2.21
CA VAL A 214 12.82 -6.28 -1.93
C VAL A 214 13.41 -5.89 -0.58
N HIS A 215 13.88 -4.64 -0.40
CA HIS A 215 14.54 -4.19 0.83
C HIS A 215 15.78 -5.05 1.23
N LEU A 216 16.40 -5.69 0.25
CA LEU A 216 17.54 -6.58 0.48
C LEU A 216 18.72 -5.85 1.12
N GLU A 217 18.92 -4.58 0.77
CA GLU A 217 19.93 -3.72 1.35
C GLU A 217 19.74 -3.51 2.86
N LYS A 218 18.49 -3.42 3.34
CA LYS A 218 18.16 -3.19 4.76
C LYS A 218 18.15 -4.48 5.58
N LEU A 219 17.70 -5.58 5.00
CA LEU A 219 17.52 -6.86 5.68
C LEU A 219 18.67 -7.85 5.47
N GLY A 220 19.53 -7.61 4.48
CA GLY A 220 20.76 -8.35 4.22
C GLY A 220 20.56 -9.69 3.50
N SER A 221 19.44 -10.39 3.68
CA SER A 221 19.17 -11.67 3.01
C SER A 221 17.68 -11.90 2.74
N ILE A 222 17.39 -12.80 1.80
CA ILE A 222 16.00 -13.18 1.48
C ILE A 222 15.38 -14.02 2.61
N GLU A 223 16.19 -14.71 3.38
CA GLU A 223 15.78 -15.46 4.56
C GLU A 223 15.28 -14.51 5.66
N ASN A 224 15.95 -13.39 5.88
CA ASN A 224 15.49 -12.35 6.79
C ASN A 224 14.20 -11.68 6.31
N ILE A 225 14.04 -11.52 4.99
CA ILE A 225 12.78 -11.03 4.39
C ILE A 225 11.65 -12.03 4.68
N ALA A 226 11.92 -13.33 4.50
CA ALA A 226 10.95 -14.38 4.81
C ALA A 226 10.60 -14.41 6.30
N LEU A 227 11.62 -14.30 7.17
CA LEU A 227 11.43 -14.26 8.62
C LEU A 227 10.57 -13.07 9.06
N ALA A 228 10.86 -11.86 8.55
CA ALA A 228 10.07 -10.66 8.86
C ALA A 228 8.60 -10.81 8.44
N LYS A 229 8.34 -11.44 7.28
CA LYS A 229 6.95 -11.66 6.83
C LYS A 229 6.26 -12.78 7.60
N SER A 230 7.00 -13.76 8.13
CA SER A 230 6.44 -14.83 8.97
C SER A 230 5.90 -14.31 10.30
N GLU A 231 6.34 -13.13 10.76
CA GLU A 231 5.83 -12.48 11.97
C GLU A 231 4.30 -12.31 11.92
N LEU A 232 3.72 -11.99 10.75
CA LEU A 232 2.26 -11.95 10.59
C LEU A 232 1.63 -13.32 10.82
N VAL A 233 2.24 -14.39 10.28
CA VAL A 233 1.72 -15.76 10.39
C VAL A 233 1.76 -16.24 11.84
N GLU A 234 2.84 -15.94 12.56
CA GLU A 234 3.04 -16.28 13.97
C GLU A 234 2.05 -15.56 14.89
N ALA A 235 1.72 -14.29 14.53
CA ALA A 235 0.82 -13.45 15.32
C ALA A 235 -0.67 -13.84 15.21
N ILE A 236 -1.06 -14.63 14.19
CA ILE A 236 -2.47 -15.02 14.04
C ILE A 236 -2.84 -16.07 15.09
N PRO A 237 -3.87 -15.82 15.92
CA PRO A 237 -4.26 -16.73 16.98
C PRO A 237 -4.86 -18.03 16.42
N ARG A 238 -4.95 -19.09 17.24
CA ARG A 238 -5.51 -20.41 16.87
C ARG A 238 -6.93 -20.33 16.28
N ALA A 239 -7.72 -19.36 16.71
CA ALA A 239 -9.08 -19.12 16.21
C ALA A 239 -9.10 -18.38 14.86
N GLY A 240 -7.93 -17.95 14.37
CA GLY A 240 -7.77 -17.20 13.13
C GLY A 240 -7.52 -18.09 11.92
N VAL A 241 -7.17 -17.42 10.81
CA VAL A 241 -6.86 -18.06 9.53
C VAL A 241 -5.64 -17.40 8.91
N VAL A 242 -4.71 -18.20 8.38
CA VAL A 242 -3.61 -17.71 7.54
C VAL A 242 -3.83 -18.13 6.09
N ILE A 243 -3.61 -17.19 5.17
CA ILE A 243 -3.74 -17.38 3.73
C ILE A 243 -2.34 -17.34 3.12
N LEU A 244 -1.85 -18.49 2.62
CA LEU A 244 -0.47 -18.68 2.18
C LEU A 244 -0.38 -19.08 0.70
N ASN A 245 0.60 -18.50 0.00
CA ASN A 245 0.90 -18.81 -1.38
C ASN A 245 1.60 -20.17 -1.50
N ASP A 246 0.97 -21.14 -2.17
CA ASP A 246 1.54 -22.47 -2.39
C ASP A 246 2.56 -22.51 -3.55
N ASP A 247 2.50 -21.51 -4.45
CA ASP A 247 3.46 -21.38 -5.55
C ASP A 247 4.82 -20.83 -5.09
N ASP A 248 4.87 -20.15 -3.92
CA ASP A 248 6.09 -19.63 -3.30
C ASP A 248 6.56 -20.57 -2.19
N GLU A 249 7.73 -21.20 -2.38
CA GLU A 249 8.28 -22.18 -1.44
C GLU A 249 8.55 -21.58 -0.06
N ARG A 250 9.02 -20.33 0.01
CA ARG A 250 9.29 -19.63 1.27
C ARG A 250 8.00 -19.31 2.02
N VAL A 251 6.97 -18.85 1.31
CA VAL A 251 5.65 -18.61 1.91
C VAL A 251 5.02 -19.92 2.35
N ARG A 252 5.09 -20.97 1.52
CA ARG A 252 4.58 -22.29 1.88
C ARG A 252 5.27 -22.87 3.12
N ALA A 253 6.57 -22.59 3.33
CA ALA A 253 7.29 -23.04 4.51
C ALA A 253 6.82 -22.36 5.82
N MET A 254 6.18 -21.20 5.75
CA MET A 254 5.65 -20.47 6.93
C MET A 254 4.52 -21.23 7.65
N ARG A 255 3.94 -22.27 7.00
CA ARG A 255 2.99 -23.17 7.68
C ARG A 255 3.52 -23.76 8.98
N LYS A 256 4.85 -23.91 9.09
CA LYS A 256 5.51 -24.55 10.25
C LYS A 256 5.43 -23.70 11.52
N VAL A 257 5.28 -22.39 11.38
CA VAL A 257 5.18 -21.43 12.49
C VAL A 257 3.75 -21.00 12.80
N SER A 258 2.78 -21.40 11.96
CA SER A 258 1.37 -21.08 12.17
C SER A 258 0.74 -21.95 13.25
N GLN A 259 -0.03 -21.32 14.13
CA GLN A 259 -0.95 -21.99 15.05
C GLN A 259 -2.42 -21.94 14.58
N ALA A 260 -2.70 -21.13 13.55
CA ALA A 260 -4.01 -20.89 13.01
C ALA A 260 -4.39 -21.91 11.91
N ARG A 261 -5.68 -21.98 11.58
CA ARG A 261 -6.12 -22.70 10.38
C ARG A 261 -5.50 -22.08 9.16
N MET A 262 -5.06 -22.92 8.22
CA MET A 262 -4.47 -22.46 6.97
C MET A 262 -5.43 -22.68 5.80
N ILE A 263 -5.43 -21.76 4.85
CA ILE A 263 -5.96 -21.90 3.49
C ILE A 263 -4.80 -21.56 2.54
N SER A 264 -4.42 -22.48 1.69
CA SER A 264 -3.41 -22.24 0.64
C SER A 264 -4.08 -21.75 -0.64
N TYR A 265 -3.38 -20.90 -1.39
CA TYR A 265 -3.79 -20.49 -2.74
C TYR A 265 -2.63 -20.62 -3.73
N GLY A 266 -2.95 -20.81 -5.01
CA GLY A 266 -1.94 -20.92 -6.07
C GLY A 266 -2.53 -21.23 -7.44
N LEU A 267 -1.68 -21.33 -8.45
CA LEU A 267 -2.07 -21.69 -9.82
C LEU A 267 -2.06 -23.20 -10.08
N SER A 268 -1.86 -24.01 -9.03
CA SER A 268 -1.82 -25.47 -9.10
C SER A 268 -2.92 -26.06 -8.24
N ALA A 269 -3.54 -27.15 -8.70
CA ALA A 269 -4.51 -27.95 -7.96
C ALA A 269 -4.00 -28.56 -6.63
N ARG A 270 -2.75 -28.30 -6.25
CA ARG A 270 -2.21 -28.63 -4.91
C ARG A 270 -2.69 -27.66 -3.84
N ALA A 271 -3.04 -26.43 -4.23
CA ALA A 271 -3.56 -25.42 -3.31
C ALA A 271 -5.04 -25.68 -3.02
N ASP A 272 -5.53 -25.17 -1.86
CA ASP A 272 -6.94 -25.25 -1.49
C ASP A 272 -7.81 -24.39 -2.42
N VAL A 273 -7.32 -23.19 -2.75
CA VAL A 273 -7.95 -22.25 -3.69
C VAL A 273 -7.01 -22.08 -4.88
N TRP A 274 -7.46 -22.49 -6.05
CA TRP A 274 -6.59 -22.48 -7.25
C TRP A 274 -7.38 -22.09 -8.49
N ALA A 275 -6.66 -21.84 -9.61
CA ALA A 275 -7.27 -21.45 -10.88
C ALA A 275 -6.63 -22.16 -12.07
N ASP A 276 -7.48 -22.50 -13.05
CA ASP A 276 -7.10 -22.90 -14.39
C ASP A 276 -7.92 -22.17 -15.47
N GLU A 277 -7.81 -22.62 -16.73
CA GLU A 277 -8.47 -21.98 -17.88
C GLU A 277 -8.24 -20.45 -17.92
N ILE A 278 -7.03 -20.02 -17.52
CA ILE A 278 -6.67 -18.61 -17.43
C ILE A 278 -6.48 -18.04 -18.82
N ALA A 279 -7.28 -17.02 -19.16
CA ALA A 279 -7.18 -16.30 -20.44
C ALA A 279 -7.15 -14.78 -20.24
N SER A 280 -6.31 -14.11 -21.05
CA SER A 280 -6.25 -12.65 -21.12
C SER A 280 -7.20 -12.14 -22.21
N TYR A 281 -7.95 -11.09 -21.89
CA TYR A 281 -8.80 -10.37 -22.82
C TYR A 281 -8.28 -8.93 -23.04
N GLY A 282 -6.97 -8.77 -23.05
CA GLY A 282 -6.34 -7.47 -23.25
C GLY A 282 -6.78 -6.48 -22.16
N LEU A 283 -7.33 -5.35 -22.58
CA LEU A 283 -7.79 -4.28 -21.67
C LEU A 283 -9.05 -4.63 -20.85
N ASP A 284 -9.79 -5.66 -21.24
CA ASP A 284 -10.97 -6.13 -20.50
C ASP A 284 -10.65 -7.00 -19.28
N GLY A 285 -9.37 -7.32 -19.09
CA GLY A 285 -8.86 -8.05 -17.93
C GLY A 285 -8.64 -9.54 -18.17
N MET A 286 -8.86 -10.35 -17.15
CA MET A 286 -8.61 -11.80 -17.14
C MET A 286 -9.90 -12.58 -16.93
N THR A 287 -9.96 -13.81 -17.47
CA THR A 287 -10.96 -14.81 -17.09
C THR A 287 -10.28 -16.08 -16.65
N PHE A 288 -10.91 -16.82 -15.76
CA PHE A 288 -10.40 -18.09 -15.25
C PHE A 288 -11.50 -18.90 -14.54
N GLN A 289 -11.28 -20.20 -14.39
CA GLN A 289 -12.04 -21.04 -13.46
C GLN A 289 -11.35 -21.01 -12.11
N LEU A 290 -12.09 -20.60 -11.08
CA LEU A 290 -11.66 -20.60 -9.69
C LEU A 290 -12.17 -21.88 -9.02
N HIS A 291 -11.30 -22.62 -8.36
CA HIS A 291 -11.62 -23.87 -7.71
C HIS A 291 -11.38 -23.80 -6.19
N TYR A 292 -12.27 -24.42 -5.45
CA TYR A 292 -12.10 -24.71 -4.02
C TYR A 292 -12.80 -26.01 -3.67
N ARG A 293 -12.06 -27.00 -3.19
CA ARG A 293 -12.57 -28.35 -2.96
C ARG A 293 -13.19 -28.95 -4.23
N THR A 294 -14.49 -29.24 -4.21
CA THR A 294 -15.25 -29.82 -5.34
C THR A 294 -16.04 -28.78 -6.14
N GLU A 295 -15.98 -27.51 -5.75
CA GLU A 295 -16.68 -26.43 -6.41
C GLU A 295 -15.79 -25.68 -7.39
N SER A 296 -16.36 -25.22 -8.50
CA SER A 296 -15.67 -24.37 -9.48
C SER A 296 -16.59 -23.25 -9.94
N HIS A 297 -16.02 -22.06 -10.10
CA HIS A 297 -16.74 -20.85 -10.47
C HIS A 297 -15.99 -20.07 -11.53
N PHE A 298 -16.68 -19.72 -12.61
CA PHE A 298 -16.14 -18.84 -13.63
C PHE A 298 -16.03 -17.42 -13.10
N VAL A 299 -14.86 -16.81 -13.26
CA VAL A 299 -14.58 -15.43 -12.84
C VAL A 299 -14.13 -14.59 -14.02
N ARG A 300 -14.74 -13.42 -14.19
CA ARG A 300 -14.27 -12.35 -15.07
C ARG A 300 -13.71 -11.23 -14.22
N LEU A 301 -12.38 -11.13 -14.17
CA LEU A 301 -11.64 -10.19 -13.34
C LEU A 301 -11.23 -8.97 -14.17
N PRO A 302 -11.72 -7.74 -13.88
CA PRO A 302 -11.37 -6.55 -14.63
C PRO A 302 -9.99 -5.97 -14.23
N LEU A 303 -9.01 -6.84 -14.04
CA LEU A 303 -7.61 -6.50 -13.76
C LEU A 303 -6.71 -7.15 -14.80
N LEU A 304 -5.64 -6.45 -15.17
CA LEU A 304 -4.73 -6.87 -16.23
C LEU A 304 -3.66 -7.85 -15.73
N GLY A 305 -3.29 -8.76 -16.60
CA GLY A 305 -2.15 -9.66 -16.44
C GLY A 305 -2.38 -10.85 -15.51
N GLN A 306 -1.67 -11.94 -15.79
CA GLN A 306 -1.82 -13.22 -15.09
C GLN A 306 -1.56 -13.12 -13.57
N HIS A 307 -0.71 -12.19 -13.13
CA HIS A 307 -0.45 -11.96 -11.70
C HIS A 307 -1.69 -11.48 -10.93
N SER A 308 -2.67 -10.88 -11.61
CA SER A 308 -3.93 -10.45 -11.00
C SER A 308 -4.82 -11.65 -10.61
N VAL A 309 -4.67 -12.79 -11.29
CA VAL A 309 -5.38 -14.02 -10.93
C VAL A 309 -4.95 -14.49 -9.53
N GLN A 310 -3.64 -14.50 -9.22
CA GLN A 310 -3.18 -14.80 -7.87
C GLN A 310 -3.73 -13.81 -6.82
N THR A 311 -3.89 -12.53 -7.18
CA THR A 311 -4.52 -11.53 -6.31
C THR A 311 -5.99 -11.87 -6.06
N ALA A 312 -6.71 -12.32 -7.10
CA ALA A 312 -8.09 -12.77 -6.98
C ALA A 312 -8.23 -14.04 -6.10
N LEU A 313 -7.32 -15.00 -6.25
CA LEU A 313 -7.31 -16.21 -5.41
C LEU A 313 -7.11 -15.88 -3.92
N ARG A 314 -6.24 -14.91 -3.59
CA ARG A 314 -6.06 -14.40 -2.22
C ARG A 314 -7.34 -13.78 -1.68
N ALA A 315 -7.98 -12.92 -2.47
CA ALA A 315 -9.21 -12.27 -2.07
C ALA A 315 -10.35 -13.27 -1.90
N ALA A 316 -10.46 -14.26 -2.79
CA ALA A 316 -11.42 -15.35 -2.66
C ALA A 316 -11.19 -16.19 -1.39
N ALA A 317 -9.92 -16.54 -1.10
CA ALA A 317 -9.55 -17.28 0.11
C ALA A 317 -9.92 -16.52 1.38
N VAL A 318 -9.75 -15.19 1.42
CA VAL A 318 -10.20 -14.34 2.53
C VAL A 318 -11.73 -14.29 2.59
N GLY A 319 -12.42 -14.15 1.46
CA GLY A 319 -13.89 -14.19 1.40
C GLY A 319 -14.45 -15.48 2.00
N LEU A 320 -13.86 -16.63 1.63
CA LEU A 320 -14.22 -17.95 2.19
C LEU A 320 -13.92 -18.03 3.70
N ALA A 321 -12.78 -17.49 4.15
CA ALA A 321 -12.42 -17.46 5.57
C ALA A 321 -13.40 -16.60 6.40
N GLU A 322 -13.92 -15.53 5.81
CA GLU A 322 -14.88 -14.60 6.43
C GLU A 322 -16.35 -15.00 6.18
N GLY A 323 -16.59 -16.14 5.51
CA GLY A 323 -17.92 -16.75 5.37
C GLY A 323 -18.80 -16.14 4.29
N LEU A 324 -18.23 -15.46 3.29
CA LEU A 324 -18.98 -15.01 2.11
C LEU A 324 -19.44 -16.22 1.28
N SER A 325 -20.57 -16.07 0.62
CA SER A 325 -21.02 -17.01 -0.42
C SER A 325 -20.20 -16.84 -1.70
N TRP A 326 -20.27 -17.84 -2.58
CA TRP A 326 -19.61 -17.76 -3.88
C TRP A 326 -20.15 -16.63 -4.74
N ASP A 327 -21.46 -16.36 -4.69
CA ASP A 327 -22.06 -15.26 -5.44
C ASP A 327 -21.47 -13.91 -5.01
N GLU A 328 -21.27 -13.70 -3.70
CA GLU A 328 -20.64 -12.47 -3.17
C GLU A 328 -19.16 -12.40 -3.54
N ILE A 329 -18.42 -13.51 -3.46
CA ILE A 329 -17.00 -13.55 -3.83
C ILE A 329 -16.85 -13.21 -5.32
N VAL A 330 -17.60 -13.89 -6.19
CA VAL A 330 -17.53 -13.66 -7.66
C VAL A 330 -18.00 -12.25 -8.00
N ALA A 331 -19.06 -11.74 -7.38
CA ALA A 331 -19.53 -10.36 -7.58
C ALA A 331 -18.44 -9.35 -7.19
N GLY A 332 -17.81 -9.53 -6.03
CA GLY A 332 -16.72 -8.67 -5.57
C GLY A 332 -15.51 -8.72 -6.49
N LEU A 333 -15.10 -9.90 -6.98
CA LEU A 333 -13.97 -10.05 -7.91
C LEU A 333 -14.27 -9.44 -9.28
N SER A 334 -15.52 -9.50 -9.74
CA SER A 334 -15.92 -9.05 -11.08
C SER A 334 -16.28 -7.56 -11.16
N ARG A 335 -16.38 -6.87 -10.03
CA ARG A 335 -16.71 -5.45 -9.98
C ARG A 335 -15.53 -4.61 -10.48
N LYS A 336 -15.80 -3.70 -11.43
CA LYS A 336 -14.81 -2.67 -11.78
C LYS A 336 -14.65 -1.71 -10.62
N SER A 337 -13.47 -1.65 -10.04
CA SER A 337 -13.14 -0.65 -9.01
C SER A 337 -12.95 0.71 -9.68
N GLY A 338 -13.50 1.78 -9.08
CA GLY A 338 -13.18 3.16 -9.48
C GLY A 338 -11.77 3.59 -9.02
N GLU A 339 -11.22 2.91 -8.04
CA GLU A 339 -9.84 3.10 -7.57
C GLU A 339 -8.96 2.00 -8.14
N GLN A 340 -8.31 2.29 -9.27
CA GLN A 340 -7.33 1.36 -9.83
C GLN A 340 -6.04 1.41 -9.01
N VAL A 341 -5.62 0.26 -8.56
CA VAL A 341 -4.60 0.11 -7.53
C VAL A 341 -3.18 0.12 -8.06
N ARG A 342 -2.97 -0.35 -9.27
CA ARG A 342 -1.71 -0.35 -10.03
C ARG A 342 -2.01 -0.71 -11.48
N LEU A 343 -1.10 -0.31 -12.36
CA LEU A 343 -1.19 -0.50 -13.80
C LEU A 343 -2.50 0.05 -14.36
N VAL A 344 -2.62 1.39 -14.23
CA VAL A 344 -3.76 2.18 -14.71
C VAL A 344 -3.63 2.39 -16.22
N VAL A 345 -4.72 2.20 -16.95
CA VAL A 345 -4.75 2.52 -18.36
C VAL A 345 -5.23 3.96 -18.55
N ALA A 346 -4.35 4.81 -19.06
CA ALA A 346 -4.63 6.21 -19.38
C ALA A 346 -4.56 6.43 -20.91
N LYS A 347 -5.18 7.51 -21.37
CA LYS A 347 -5.04 7.96 -22.77
C LYS A 347 -3.79 8.83 -22.90
N GLY A 348 -2.97 8.54 -23.89
CA GLY A 348 -1.82 9.33 -24.30
C GLY A 348 -2.01 10.05 -25.63
N PRO A 349 -0.95 10.67 -26.17
CA PRO A 349 -0.98 11.37 -27.46
C PRO A 349 -1.28 10.39 -28.60
N PHE A 350 -1.89 10.90 -29.70
CA PHE A 350 -2.22 10.14 -30.93
C PHE A 350 -3.08 8.88 -30.66
N ASP A 351 -4.04 8.95 -29.72
CA ASP A 351 -4.86 7.81 -29.27
C ASP A 351 -4.05 6.62 -28.74
N SER A 352 -2.81 6.87 -28.27
CA SER A 352 -2.00 5.85 -27.61
C SER A 352 -2.55 5.48 -26.24
N LEU A 353 -2.23 4.28 -25.78
CA LEU A 353 -2.56 3.81 -24.45
C LEU A 353 -1.32 3.92 -23.55
N VAL A 354 -1.48 4.53 -22.39
CA VAL A 354 -0.42 4.60 -21.36
C VAL A 354 -0.76 3.61 -20.24
N LEU A 355 0.09 2.62 -20.07
CA LEU A 355 0.05 1.70 -18.95
C LEU A 355 0.86 2.34 -17.82
N ASP A 356 0.18 3.06 -16.94
CA ASP A 356 0.80 3.70 -15.79
C ASP A 356 1.02 2.69 -14.66
N ASP A 357 2.27 2.30 -14.45
CA ASP A 357 2.75 1.54 -13.31
C ASP A 357 3.95 2.26 -12.67
N SER A 358 3.90 3.60 -12.67
CA SER A 358 4.98 4.52 -12.29
C SER A 358 5.27 4.55 -10.79
N TYR A 359 4.39 4.03 -9.94
CA TYR A 359 4.47 4.18 -8.50
C TYR A 359 5.73 3.57 -7.88
N ASN A 360 6.11 2.33 -8.25
CA ASN A 360 7.31 1.65 -7.78
C ASN A 360 7.69 0.49 -8.71
N ALA A 361 8.94 0.01 -8.64
CA ALA A 361 9.44 -1.10 -9.43
C ALA A 361 10.22 -2.10 -8.58
N SER A 362 10.00 -3.39 -8.85
CA SER A 362 10.85 -4.53 -8.52
C SER A 362 10.99 -5.40 -9.77
N VAL A 363 11.91 -6.33 -9.79
CA VAL A 363 12.10 -7.25 -10.93
C VAL A 363 10.79 -7.94 -11.29
N GLU A 364 10.16 -8.61 -10.32
CA GLU A 364 8.94 -9.39 -10.53
C GLU A 364 7.78 -8.51 -11.02
N SER A 365 7.63 -7.31 -10.43
CA SER A 365 6.55 -6.39 -10.84
C SER A 365 6.79 -5.81 -12.23
N THR A 366 8.06 -5.58 -12.62
CA THR A 366 8.40 -5.04 -13.93
C THR A 366 8.25 -6.11 -15.02
N LEU A 367 8.65 -7.35 -14.74
CA LEU A 367 8.41 -8.48 -15.63
C LEU A 367 6.90 -8.73 -15.83
N ALA A 368 6.10 -8.61 -14.76
CA ALA A 368 4.64 -8.73 -14.85
C ALA A 368 4.03 -7.62 -15.73
N ALA A 369 4.48 -6.37 -15.57
CA ALA A 369 4.01 -5.25 -16.39
C ALA A 369 4.42 -5.40 -17.87
N LEU A 370 5.63 -5.89 -18.15
CA LEU A 370 6.07 -6.21 -19.51
C LEU A 370 5.25 -7.35 -20.13
N ASN A 371 4.81 -8.33 -19.35
CA ASN A 371 3.91 -9.36 -19.85
C ASN A 371 2.54 -8.78 -20.21
N VAL A 372 2.00 -7.85 -19.41
CA VAL A 372 0.77 -7.12 -19.77
C VAL A 372 0.97 -6.32 -21.06
N LEU A 373 2.10 -5.61 -21.20
CA LEU A 373 2.41 -4.88 -22.43
C LEU A 373 2.41 -5.82 -23.65
N LYS A 374 2.93 -7.04 -23.51
CA LYS A 374 2.92 -8.06 -24.55
C LYS A 374 1.52 -8.48 -24.96
N ASP A 375 0.61 -8.62 -23.98
CA ASP A 375 -0.74 -9.17 -24.19
C ASP A 375 -1.71 -8.16 -24.85
N ILE A 376 -1.33 -6.87 -24.93
CA ILE A 376 -2.15 -5.83 -25.54
C ILE A 376 -1.73 -5.67 -27.00
N ASP A 377 -2.68 -5.92 -27.91
CA ASP A 377 -2.48 -5.81 -29.37
C ASP A 377 -3.15 -4.55 -29.93
N GLU A 378 -2.65 -3.38 -29.53
CA GLU A 378 -3.19 -2.07 -29.90
C GLU A 378 -2.17 -1.17 -30.62
N GLY A 379 -1.14 -1.79 -31.21
CA GLY A 379 -0.08 -1.12 -31.95
C GLY A 379 1.32 -1.33 -31.40
N PRO A 380 2.33 -0.55 -31.86
CA PRO A 380 3.70 -0.66 -31.38
C PRO A 380 3.80 -0.50 -29.85
N ARG A 381 4.71 -1.23 -29.23
CA ARG A 381 4.92 -1.29 -27.78
C ARG A 381 6.16 -0.49 -27.39
N VAL A 382 6.01 0.46 -26.50
CA VAL A 382 7.11 1.29 -25.97
C VAL A 382 7.22 1.02 -24.48
N ALA A 383 8.39 0.58 -24.01
CA ALA A 383 8.68 0.40 -22.60
C ALA A 383 9.57 1.53 -22.08
N VAL A 384 9.08 2.31 -21.13
CA VAL A 384 9.82 3.37 -20.42
C VAL A 384 10.10 2.86 -19.02
N LEU A 385 11.36 2.49 -18.78
CA LEU A 385 11.78 1.78 -17.57
C LEU A 385 12.82 2.59 -16.81
N GLY A 386 12.48 2.99 -15.59
CA GLY A 386 13.37 3.67 -14.67
C GLY A 386 14.23 2.71 -13.84
N ASP A 387 15.19 3.26 -13.10
CA ASP A 387 16.01 2.52 -12.17
C ASP A 387 15.14 1.73 -11.17
N MET A 388 15.56 0.51 -10.86
CA MET A 388 15.07 -0.28 -9.74
C MET A 388 16.05 -0.11 -8.57
N LEU A 389 15.57 0.51 -7.48
CA LEU A 389 16.38 0.85 -6.31
C LEU A 389 16.30 -0.25 -5.23
N GLU A 390 17.16 -0.19 -4.22
CA GLU A 390 17.20 -1.07 -3.02
C GLU A 390 17.47 -2.56 -3.32
N LEU A 391 18.09 -2.87 -4.46
CA LEU A 391 18.39 -4.24 -4.88
C LEU A 391 19.74 -4.78 -4.36
N GLY A 392 20.58 -3.92 -3.78
CA GLY A 392 21.87 -4.32 -3.23
C GLY A 392 22.78 -5.00 -4.26
N SER A 393 23.40 -6.12 -3.89
CA SER A 393 24.33 -6.84 -4.77
C SER A 393 23.70 -7.48 -6.01
N THR A 394 22.37 -7.57 -6.09
CA THR A 394 21.66 -8.16 -7.24
C THR A 394 21.28 -7.14 -8.29
N GLU A 395 21.60 -5.85 -8.08
CA GLU A 395 21.14 -4.72 -8.90
C GLU A 395 21.45 -4.90 -10.39
N GLN A 396 22.68 -5.25 -10.75
CA GLN A 396 23.09 -5.42 -12.14
C GLN A 396 22.28 -6.54 -12.83
N LEU A 397 22.24 -7.73 -12.24
CA LEU A 397 21.54 -8.88 -12.80
C LEU A 397 20.03 -8.63 -12.92
N ALA A 398 19.44 -7.94 -11.95
CA ALA A 398 18.04 -7.57 -11.94
C ALA A 398 17.66 -6.65 -13.11
N HIS A 399 18.51 -5.66 -13.41
CA HIS A 399 18.32 -4.75 -14.55
C HIS A 399 18.53 -5.46 -15.88
N GLU A 400 19.50 -6.37 -15.96
CA GLU A 400 19.75 -7.20 -17.15
C GLU A 400 18.56 -8.13 -17.45
N GLU A 401 18.00 -8.80 -16.45
CA GLU A 401 16.82 -9.67 -16.60
C GLU A 401 15.62 -8.91 -17.17
N VAL A 402 15.32 -7.72 -16.57
CA VAL A 402 14.25 -6.84 -17.05
C VAL A 402 14.54 -6.33 -18.46
N GLY A 403 15.79 -5.95 -18.74
CA GLY A 403 16.22 -5.47 -20.05
C GLY A 403 16.05 -6.54 -21.13
N CYS A 404 16.46 -7.77 -20.87
CA CYS A 404 16.26 -8.87 -21.80
C CYS A 404 14.77 -9.10 -22.10
N ARG A 405 13.92 -9.10 -21.07
CA ARG A 405 12.48 -9.23 -21.26
C ARG A 405 11.89 -8.06 -22.07
N ALA A 406 12.31 -6.83 -21.77
CA ALA A 406 11.89 -5.64 -22.51
C ALA A 406 12.30 -5.73 -24.00
N GLY A 407 13.51 -6.19 -24.29
CA GLY A 407 13.99 -6.36 -25.66
C GLY A 407 13.19 -7.38 -26.49
N ILE A 408 12.61 -8.40 -25.84
CA ILE A 408 11.75 -9.39 -26.48
C ILE A 408 10.32 -8.88 -26.69
N VAL A 409 9.82 -8.03 -25.81
CA VAL A 409 8.41 -7.64 -25.75
C VAL A 409 8.13 -6.33 -26.47
N ALA A 410 9.03 -5.34 -26.32
CA ALA A 410 8.80 -3.99 -26.79
C ALA A 410 9.43 -3.74 -28.17
N ASP A 411 8.80 -2.85 -28.95
CA ASP A 411 9.34 -2.35 -30.23
C ASP A 411 10.33 -1.20 -29.99
N SER A 412 10.25 -0.54 -28.82
CA SER A 412 11.24 0.46 -28.40
C SER A 412 11.38 0.44 -26.86
N VAL A 413 12.60 0.65 -26.36
CA VAL A 413 12.92 0.72 -24.94
C VAL A 413 13.58 2.06 -24.63
N ILE A 414 13.09 2.73 -23.58
CA ILE A 414 13.68 3.96 -23.04
C ILE A 414 14.05 3.68 -21.58
N GLY A 415 15.34 3.56 -21.30
CA GLY A 415 15.88 3.43 -19.95
C GLY A 415 16.12 4.79 -19.31
N VAL A 416 15.62 5.03 -18.09
CA VAL A 416 15.70 6.30 -17.36
C VAL A 416 16.52 6.12 -16.10
N GLY A 417 17.61 6.85 -15.96
CA GLY A 417 18.52 6.78 -14.82
C GLY A 417 19.81 6.02 -15.11
N GLU A 418 20.73 6.03 -14.16
CA GLU A 418 22.07 5.48 -14.34
C GLU A 418 22.07 3.94 -14.46
N ARG A 419 21.27 3.28 -13.62
CA ARG A 419 21.14 1.80 -13.55
C ARG A 419 20.40 1.23 -14.75
N ALA A 420 19.45 1.99 -15.29
CA ALA A 420 18.71 1.62 -16.50
C ALA A 420 19.59 1.46 -17.75
N ARG A 421 20.88 1.87 -17.69
CA ARG A 421 21.86 1.51 -18.72
C ARG A 421 21.98 0.00 -18.93
N ALA A 422 21.94 -0.78 -17.84
CA ALA A 422 21.96 -2.24 -17.91
C ALA A 422 20.70 -2.80 -18.61
N ILE A 423 19.52 -2.20 -18.35
CA ILE A 423 18.28 -2.53 -19.07
C ILE A 423 18.46 -2.33 -20.57
N CYS A 424 18.99 -1.16 -20.97
CA CYS A 424 19.20 -0.83 -22.38
C CYS A 424 20.17 -1.78 -23.06
N GLN A 425 21.30 -2.07 -22.41
CA GLN A 425 22.31 -2.98 -22.94
C GLN A 425 21.75 -4.39 -23.14
N ALA A 426 21.09 -4.94 -22.11
CA ALA A 426 20.49 -6.26 -22.18
C ALA A 426 19.35 -6.35 -23.21
N ALA A 427 18.56 -5.28 -23.41
CA ALA A 427 17.53 -5.25 -24.44
C ALA A 427 18.13 -5.40 -25.85
N ILE A 428 19.28 -4.77 -26.12
CA ILE A 428 20.00 -4.94 -27.40
C ILE A 428 20.56 -6.35 -27.53
N GLU A 429 21.20 -6.90 -26.50
CA GLU A 429 21.76 -8.23 -26.49
C GLU A 429 20.70 -9.32 -26.69
N CYS A 430 19.47 -9.09 -26.22
CA CYS A 430 18.33 -9.97 -26.40
C CYS A 430 17.52 -9.72 -27.69
N GLY A 431 18.04 -8.92 -28.62
CA GLY A 431 17.59 -8.88 -30.02
C GLY A 431 16.90 -7.59 -30.45
N LEU A 432 16.70 -6.59 -29.56
CA LEU A 432 16.16 -5.31 -30.00
C LEU A 432 17.22 -4.47 -30.73
N SER A 433 16.84 -3.87 -31.87
CA SER A 433 17.75 -3.01 -32.62
C SER A 433 18.24 -1.84 -31.75
N ALA A 434 19.55 -1.59 -31.78
CA ALA A 434 20.16 -0.47 -31.06
C ALA A 434 19.55 0.91 -31.44
N THR A 435 18.96 1.04 -32.64
CA THR A 435 18.25 2.27 -33.08
C THR A 435 16.90 2.45 -32.41
N ARG A 436 16.43 1.46 -31.66
CA ARG A 436 15.15 1.45 -30.91
C ARG A 436 15.34 1.49 -29.41
N VAL A 437 16.58 1.57 -28.94
CA VAL A 437 16.92 1.62 -27.52
C VAL A 437 17.53 2.97 -27.20
N PHE A 438 16.99 3.63 -26.17
CA PHE A 438 17.40 4.97 -25.77
C PHE A 438 17.71 4.94 -24.27
N HIS A 439 18.86 5.49 -23.90
CA HIS A 439 19.25 5.68 -22.50
C HIS A 439 19.27 7.18 -22.18
N VAL A 440 18.58 7.59 -21.14
CA VAL A 440 18.45 8.98 -20.69
C VAL A 440 18.61 9.09 -19.18
N MET A 441 18.95 10.28 -18.69
CA MET A 441 19.22 10.48 -17.26
C MET A 441 18.06 11.13 -16.49
N SER A 442 17.02 11.60 -17.18
CA SER A 442 15.90 12.30 -16.54
C SER A 442 14.56 12.04 -17.24
N ASN A 443 13.46 12.24 -16.48
CA ASN A 443 12.09 12.16 -16.99
C ASN A 443 11.84 13.16 -18.13
N ALA A 444 12.41 14.37 -18.03
CA ALA A 444 12.30 15.37 -19.09
C ALA A 444 12.99 14.95 -20.39
N GLU A 445 14.10 14.21 -20.31
CA GLU A 445 14.77 13.64 -21.48
C GLU A 445 13.95 12.49 -22.09
N ALA A 446 13.38 11.62 -21.23
CA ALA A 446 12.51 10.55 -21.67
C ALA A 446 11.30 11.10 -22.47
N LEU A 447 10.67 12.17 -21.99
CA LEU A 447 9.59 12.84 -22.71
C LEU A 447 10.02 13.40 -24.08
N ARG A 448 11.26 13.91 -24.19
CA ARG A 448 11.78 14.35 -25.50
C ARG A 448 11.99 13.19 -26.47
N VAL A 449 12.47 12.05 -25.99
CA VAL A 449 12.62 10.84 -26.81
C VAL A 449 11.24 10.29 -27.19
N LEU A 450 10.30 10.24 -26.27
CA LEU A 450 8.92 9.78 -26.54
C LEU A 450 8.26 10.58 -27.67
N LYS A 451 8.45 11.91 -27.72
CA LYS A 451 7.97 12.75 -28.84
C LYS A 451 8.55 12.35 -30.20
N GLN A 452 9.72 11.72 -30.23
CA GLN A 452 10.33 11.25 -31.48
C GLN A 452 9.91 9.82 -31.83
N VAL A 453 9.68 8.98 -30.80
CA VAL A 453 9.32 7.56 -30.95
C VAL A 453 7.85 7.37 -31.28
N ILE A 454 6.97 8.13 -30.63
CA ILE A 454 5.52 8.06 -30.88
C ILE A 454 5.19 8.69 -32.22
N ARG A 455 4.69 7.90 -33.16
CA ARG A 455 4.32 8.34 -34.53
C ARG A 455 2.84 8.10 -34.85
N GLY A 456 2.07 7.64 -33.88
CA GLY A 456 0.67 7.27 -34.01
C GLY A 456 0.24 6.42 -32.82
N LYS A 457 -0.87 5.73 -32.94
CA LYS A 457 -1.39 4.84 -31.89
C LYS A 457 -0.33 3.81 -31.48
N CYS A 458 -0.05 3.74 -30.19
CA CYS A 458 0.90 2.78 -29.61
C CYS A 458 0.51 2.47 -28.15
N VAL A 459 1.16 1.50 -27.54
CA VAL A 459 1.01 1.17 -26.11
C VAL A 459 2.31 1.51 -25.39
N ILE A 460 2.23 2.32 -24.36
CA ILE A 460 3.38 2.85 -23.63
C ILE A 460 3.30 2.35 -22.19
N LEU A 461 4.25 1.54 -21.75
CA LEU A 461 4.43 1.20 -20.33
C LEU A 461 5.37 2.19 -19.67
N VAL A 462 4.98 2.76 -18.54
CA VAL A 462 5.82 3.63 -17.71
C VAL A 462 5.99 3.00 -16.33
N LYS A 463 7.24 2.65 -15.96
CA LYS A 463 7.52 2.00 -14.68
C LYS A 463 8.93 2.30 -14.18
N GLY A 464 9.06 2.57 -12.86
CA GLY A 464 10.34 2.77 -12.16
C GLY A 464 10.14 2.82 -10.66
N SER A 465 11.23 2.78 -9.90
CA SER A 465 11.17 2.90 -8.44
C SER A 465 10.60 4.26 -8.01
N ARG A 466 10.02 4.32 -6.81
CA ARG A 466 9.36 5.53 -6.26
C ARG A 466 10.28 6.77 -6.32
N GLY A 467 11.57 6.58 -6.06
CA GLY A 467 12.57 7.67 -6.13
C GLY A 467 12.79 8.27 -7.50
N MET A 468 12.35 7.59 -8.57
CA MET A 468 12.47 8.05 -9.95
C MET A 468 11.35 9.00 -10.39
N GLN A 469 10.27 9.10 -9.62
CA GLN A 469 9.12 9.98 -9.88
C GLN A 469 8.57 9.83 -11.31
N MET A 470 8.43 8.56 -11.77
CA MET A 470 8.05 8.26 -13.16
C MET A 470 6.65 8.75 -13.53
N GLU A 471 5.83 9.13 -12.55
CA GLU A 471 4.53 9.79 -12.76
C GLU A 471 4.65 11.09 -13.55
N GLU A 472 5.77 11.81 -13.47
CA GLU A 472 6.04 13.00 -14.28
C GLU A 472 6.00 12.71 -15.79
N ILE A 473 6.42 11.48 -16.19
CA ILE A 473 6.35 11.06 -17.59
C ILE A 473 4.90 10.83 -18.01
N VAL A 474 4.10 10.22 -17.14
CA VAL A 474 2.68 9.95 -17.40
C VAL A 474 1.90 11.28 -17.54
N GLU A 475 2.13 12.22 -16.62
CA GLU A 475 1.56 13.56 -16.67
C GLU A 475 1.97 14.29 -17.95
N GLY A 476 3.26 14.27 -18.27
CA GLY A 476 3.79 14.89 -19.49
C GLY A 476 3.25 14.27 -20.78
N LEU A 477 2.96 12.96 -20.82
CA LEU A 477 2.28 12.31 -21.95
C LEU A 477 0.82 12.78 -22.07
N GLY A 478 0.11 12.99 -20.95
CA GLY A 478 -1.26 13.53 -20.96
C GLY A 478 -1.34 14.97 -21.46
N GLU A 479 -0.29 15.75 -21.28
CA GLU A 479 -0.20 17.15 -21.75
C GLU A 479 0.26 17.27 -23.23
N MET A 480 0.81 16.23 -23.82
CA MET A 480 1.23 16.25 -25.23
C MET A 480 0.01 16.41 -26.15
N LYS A 481 -0.05 17.52 -26.87
CA LYS A 481 -1.06 17.73 -27.93
C LYS A 481 -0.69 16.90 -29.15
N ASN A 482 -1.72 16.36 -29.80
CA ASN A 482 -1.62 15.64 -31.10
C ASN A 482 -1.01 16.50 -32.19
#